data_8713b4831a652997ed920df6bd9a1344
#
_entry.id   8713b4831a652997ed920df6bd9a1344
#
_cell.length_a   1.000
_cell.length_b   1.000
_cell.length_c   1.000
_cell.angle_alpha   90.00
_cell.angle_beta   90.00
_cell.angle_gamma   90.00
#
_symmetry.space_group_name_H-M   'P 1'
#
loop_
_entity.id
_entity.type
_entity.pdbx_description
1 polymer ?
#
loop_
_entity_poly.entity_id
_entity_poly.type
_entity_poly.pdbx_seq_one_letter_code
_entity_poly.pdbx_strand_id
1 'polypeptide(L)'
;MYHTIVIGGGCLGAAAAISLQRKLNKTGKGEKVCLVEKAVLCAAESSRHSGIVRSANADPDASIMASMSSKMWKNLSSVWGLDMELDEFGAIWIAKKNSDGENPAWAELSNRMSKIELTFQEIDTNSATQKCGETLLTDENESYFYEPEA
;
A
#
# COMPACT_ATOMS: atom_id res chain seq x y z
N MET A 1 -12.53 -27.07 -18.70
CA MET A 1 -12.48 -25.81 -19.48
C MET A 1 -12.17 -24.68 -18.50
N TYR A 2 -11.36 -23.69 -18.89
CA TYR A 2 -11.13 -22.51 -18.04
C TYR A 2 -12.22 -21.48 -18.32
N HIS A 3 -12.70 -20.86 -17.23
CA HIS A 3 -13.68 -19.76 -17.29
C HIS A 3 -12.98 -18.44 -17.65
N THR A 4 -11.79 -18.20 -17.09
CA THR A 4 -11.03 -16.97 -17.27
C THR A 4 -9.55 -17.30 -17.39
N ILE A 5 -8.86 -16.55 -18.26
CA ILE A 5 -7.40 -16.57 -18.37
C ILE A 5 -6.86 -15.22 -17.95
N VAL A 6 -5.96 -15.21 -16.98
CA VAL A 6 -5.22 -14.03 -16.52
C VAL A 6 -3.82 -14.10 -17.11
N ILE A 7 -3.41 -13.07 -17.82
CA ILE A 7 -2.08 -13.00 -18.47
C ILE A 7 -1.20 -12.06 -17.67
N GLY A 8 -0.08 -12.59 -17.18
CA GLY A 8 0.89 -11.90 -16.33
C GLY A 8 0.78 -12.33 -14.88
N GLY A 9 1.86 -12.92 -14.37
CA GLY A 9 1.99 -13.47 -13.02
C GLY A 9 2.66 -12.54 -12.02
N GLY A 10 2.56 -11.22 -12.20
CA GLY A 10 2.94 -10.25 -11.18
C GLY A 10 1.92 -10.19 -10.03
N CYS A 11 2.16 -9.37 -9.01
CA CYS A 11 1.29 -9.27 -7.83
C CYS A 11 -0.18 -8.97 -8.19
N LEU A 12 -0.42 -8.10 -9.17
CA LEU A 12 -1.79 -7.78 -9.63
C LEU A 12 -2.46 -8.98 -10.30
N GLY A 13 -1.76 -9.68 -11.20
CA GLY A 13 -2.30 -10.85 -11.90
C GLY A 13 -2.55 -12.01 -10.94
N ALA A 14 -1.63 -12.27 -10.01
CA ALA A 14 -1.80 -13.30 -8.99
C ALA A 14 -2.98 -12.99 -8.08
N ALA A 15 -3.10 -11.76 -7.58
CA ALA A 15 -4.21 -11.34 -6.72
C ALA A 15 -5.56 -11.44 -7.46
N ALA A 16 -5.62 -11.03 -8.74
CA ALA A 16 -6.80 -11.14 -9.58
C ALA A 16 -7.20 -12.62 -9.79
N ALA A 17 -6.24 -13.47 -10.15
CA ALA A 17 -6.49 -14.89 -10.38
C ALA A 17 -7.02 -15.60 -9.13
N ILE A 18 -6.39 -15.36 -7.97
CA ILE A 18 -6.84 -15.94 -6.69
C ILE A 18 -8.22 -15.44 -6.32
N SER A 19 -8.47 -14.14 -6.42
CA SER A 19 -9.76 -13.52 -6.07
C SER A 19 -10.89 -14.06 -6.96
N LEU A 20 -10.65 -14.16 -8.25
CA LEU A 20 -11.60 -14.74 -9.21
C LEU A 20 -11.87 -16.22 -8.92
N GLN A 21 -10.82 -17.02 -8.69
CA GLN A 21 -10.98 -18.45 -8.37
C GLN A 21 -11.79 -18.66 -7.09
N ARG A 22 -11.52 -17.89 -6.05
CA ARG A 22 -12.30 -17.94 -4.79
C ARG A 22 -13.78 -17.59 -5.02
N LYS A 23 -14.04 -16.60 -5.86
CA LYS A 23 -15.41 -16.22 -6.25
C LYS A 23 -16.10 -17.33 -7.04
N LEU A 24 -15.41 -17.95 -8.00
CA LEU A 24 -15.93 -19.06 -8.78
C LEU A 24 -16.19 -20.31 -7.92
N ASN A 25 -15.31 -20.61 -6.96
CA ASN A 25 -15.51 -21.73 -6.05
C ASN A 25 -16.83 -21.64 -5.28
N LYS A 26 -17.29 -20.42 -4.96
CA LYS A 26 -18.59 -20.20 -4.29
C LYS A 26 -19.80 -20.52 -5.17
N THR A 27 -19.63 -20.57 -6.49
CA THR A 27 -20.73 -20.91 -7.43
C THR A 27 -21.03 -22.40 -7.48
N GLY A 28 -20.11 -23.24 -7.03
CA GLY A 28 -20.22 -24.70 -7.11
C GLY A 28 -20.12 -25.32 -8.51
N LYS A 29 -19.87 -24.51 -9.55
CA LYS A 29 -19.86 -24.95 -10.97
C LYS A 29 -18.58 -25.63 -11.41
N GLY A 30 -17.54 -25.69 -10.55
CA GLY A 30 -16.25 -26.28 -10.88
C GLY A 30 -15.43 -25.49 -11.94
N GLU A 31 -15.78 -24.24 -12.17
CA GLU A 31 -15.09 -23.35 -13.10
C GLU A 31 -13.71 -22.97 -12.56
N LYS A 32 -12.74 -22.82 -13.47
CA LYS A 32 -11.34 -22.59 -13.13
C LYS A 32 -10.80 -21.32 -13.78
N VAL A 33 -9.89 -20.64 -13.06
CA VAL A 33 -9.05 -19.56 -13.58
C VAL A 33 -7.69 -20.14 -13.98
N CYS A 34 -7.19 -19.72 -15.13
CA CYS A 34 -5.82 -20.02 -15.57
C CYS A 34 -4.98 -18.76 -15.45
N LEU A 35 -3.86 -18.82 -14.74
CA LEU A 35 -2.84 -17.77 -14.72
C LEU A 35 -1.70 -18.18 -15.65
N VAL A 36 -1.38 -17.32 -16.62
CA VAL A 36 -0.30 -17.53 -17.59
C VAL A 36 0.80 -16.50 -17.34
N GLU A 37 2.01 -16.98 -17.12
CA GLU A 37 3.19 -16.16 -16.95
C GLU A 37 4.28 -16.62 -17.94
N LYS A 38 4.98 -15.67 -18.56
CA LYS A 38 6.01 -15.97 -19.58
C LYS A 38 7.33 -16.49 -19.01
N ALA A 39 7.58 -16.25 -17.73
CA ALA A 39 8.84 -16.64 -17.07
C ALA A 39 8.55 -17.27 -15.70
N VAL A 40 8.78 -16.53 -14.62
CA VAL A 40 8.53 -16.95 -13.24
C VAL A 40 7.58 -15.94 -12.60
N LEU A 41 6.72 -16.39 -11.69
CA LEU A 41 5.82 -15.50 -10.95
C LEU A 41 6.61 -14.39 -10.24
N CYS A 42 6.11 -13.18 -10.37
CA CYS A 42 6.70 -11.97 -9.77
C CYS A 42 8.12 -11.62 -10.27
N ALA A 43 8.63 -12.18 -11.36
CA ALA A 43 10.00 -11.98 -11.83
C ALA A 43 10.34 -10.57 -12.35
N ALA A 44 9.34 -9.71 -12.59
CA ALA A 44 9.53 -8.37 -13.13
C ALA A 44 9.41 -7.30 -12.03
N GLU A 45 8.60 -6.27 -12.23
CA GLU A 45 8.42 -5.15 -11.28
C GLU A 45 7.99 -5.60 -9.88
N SER A 46 7.20 -6.67 -9.78
CA SER A 46 6.71 -7.17 -8.50
C SER A 46 7.79 -7.70 -7.56
N SER A 47 8.99 -8.04 -8.06
CA SER A 47 10.14 -8.44 -7.24
C SER A 47 11.12 -7.29 -6.96
N ARG A 48 10.88 -6.11 -7.52
CA ARG A 48 11.79 -4.97 -7.46
C ARG A 48 11.26 -3.81 -6.64
N HIS A 49 10.08 -3.95 -6.07
CA HIS A 49 9.49 -2.91 -5.21
C HIS A 49 10.09 -2.95 -3.79
N SER A 50 9.90 -1.87 -3.06
CA SER A 50 10.41 -1.69 -1.70
C SER A 50 9.68 -2.51 -0.63
N GLY A 51 8.58 -3.17 -0.97
CA GLY A 51 7.73 -3.90 -0.01
C GLY A 51 6.85 -3.01 0.88
N ILE A 52 6.80 -1.71 0.63
CA ILE A 52 6.02 -0.78 1.43
C ILE A 52 4.55 -0.83 1.02
N VAL A 53 3.67 -1.09 1.99
CA VAL A 53 2.22 -0.96 1.86
C VAL A 53 1.81 0.37 2.48
N ARG A 54 1.23 1.27 1.69
CA ARG A 54 0.88 2.64 2.11
C ARG A 54 -0.47 3.05 1.56
N SER A 55 -1.15 3.99 2.22
CA SER A 55 -2.44 4.52 1.78
C SER A 55 -2.36 5.95 1.25
N ALA A 56 -1.40 6.75 1.72
CA ALA A 56 -1.25 8.13 1.27
C ALA A 56 -0.83 8.23 -0.20
N ASN A 57 -1.61 8.95 -0.98
CA ASN A 57 -1.40 9.21 -2.41
C ASN A 57 -1.84 10.63 -2.78
N ALA A 58 -1.18 11.21 -3.79
CA ALA A 58 -1.58 12.50 -4.34
C ALA A 58 -2.99 12.47 -4.95
N ASP A 59 -3.38 11.33 -5.53
CA ASP A 59 -4.72 11.09 -6.06
C ASP A 59 -5.64 10.53 -4.95
N PRO A 60 -6.79 11.17 -4.67
CA PRO A 60 -7.75 10.70 -3.67
C PRO A 60 -8.32 9.30 -3.95
N ASP A 61 -8.62 8.99 -5.21
CA ASP A 61 -9.14 7.67 -5.57
C ASP A 61 -8.10 6.58 -5.37
N ALA A 62 -6.82 6.87 -5.67
CA ALA A 62 -5.71 5.98 -5.38
C ALA A 62 -5.53 5.77 -3.86
N SER A 63 -5.75 6.80 -3.03
CA SER A 63 -5.70 6.67 -1.57
C SER A 63 -6.80 5.75 -1.03
N ILE A 64 -8.02 5.87 -1.56
CA ILE A 64 -9.15 4.98 -1.19
C ILE A 64 -8.81 3.53 -1.56
N MET A 65 -8.37 3.30 -2.79
CA MET A 65 -8.00 1.96 -3.25
C MET A 65 -6.84 1.37 -2.45
N ALA A 66 -5.83 2.18 -2.14
CA ALA A 66 -4.69 1.77 -1.35
C ALA A 66 -5.09 1.39 0.09
N SER A 67 -5.98 2.18 0.72
CA SER A 67 -6.53 1.86 2.04
C SER A 67 -7.30 0.55 2.04
N MET A 68 -8.15 0.32 1.03
CA MET A 68 -8.84 -0.96 0.88
C MET A 68 -7.86 -2.13 0.73
N SER A 69 -6.80 -1.92 -0.05
CA SER A 69 -5.73 -2.91 -0.26
C SER A 69 -4.96 -3.18 1.04
N SER A 70 -4.58 -2.15 1.80
CA SER A 70 -3.90 -2.29 3.09
C SER A 70 -4.72 -3.14 4.07
N LYS A 71 -6.03 -2.88 4.19
CA LYS A 71 -6.94 -3.71 4.99
C LYS A 71 -6.98 -5.17 4.52
N MET A 72 -6.88 -5.41 3.22
CA MET A 72 -6.80 -6.77 2.67
C MET A 72 -5.49 -7.44 3.04
N TRP A 73 -4.36 -6.74 2.97
CA TRP A 73 -3.04 -7.24 3.38
C TRP A 73 -3.05 -7.70 4.84
N LYS A 74 -3.53 -6.87 5.75
CA LYS A 74 -3.65 -7.17 7.19
C LYS A 74 -4.51 -8.42 7.48
N ASN A 75 -5.45 -8.73 6.61
CA ASN A 75 -6.35 -9.87 6.76
C ASN A 75 -5.95 -11.11 5.93
N LEU A 76 -4.82 -11.09 5.22
CA LEU A 76 -4.45 -12.22 4.34
C LEU A 76 -4.26 -13.53 5.09
N SER A 77 -3.63 -13.51 6.26
CA SER A 77 -3.44 -14.71 7.07
C SER A 77 -4.77 -15.33 7.50
N SER A 78 -5.70 -14.52 8.01
CA SER A 78 -6.99 -14.99 8.52
C SER A 78 -7.96 -15.38 7.41
N VAL A 79 -8.00 -14.61 6.31
CA VAL A 79 -8.97 -14.82 5.22
C VAL A 79 -8.46 -15.80 4.18
N TRP A 80 -7.16 -15.83 3.92
CA TRP A 80 -6.57 -16.61 2.84
C TRP A 80 -5.67 -17.75 3.31
N GLY A 81 -5.37 -17.81 4.61
CA GLY A 81 -4.50 -18.83 5.19
C GLY A 81 -3.04 -18.70 4.72
N LEU A 82 -2.63 -17.47 4.36
CA LEU A 82 -1.27 -17.19 3.94
C LEU A 82 -0.46 -16.78 5.15
N ASP A 83 0.68 -17.43 5.35
CA ASP A 83 1.67 -16.98 6.32
C ASP A 83 2.43 -15.79 5.71
N MET A 84 2.25 -14.62 6.31
CA MET A 84 2.85 -13.39 5.84
C MET A 84 3.42 -12.62 7.01
N GLU A 85 4.67 -12.23 6.87
CA GLU A 85 5.28 -11.23 7.73
C GLU A 85 4.87 -9.84 7.21
N LEU A 86 3.98 -9.17 7.92
CA LEU A 86 3.60 -7.78 7.69
C LEU A 86 3.89 -6.99 8.96
N ASP A 87 4.90 -6.16 8.89
CA ASP A 87 5.25 -5.26 9.98
C ASP A 87 4.47 -3.96 9.86
N GLU A 88 3.80 -3.56 10.94
CA GLU A 88 2.96 -2.36 10.99
C GLU A 88 3.68 -1.25 11.78
N PHE A 89 4.74 -0.70 11.19
CA PHE A 89 5.51 0.40 11.82
C PHE A 89 5.01 1.78 11.43
N GLY A 90 4.18 1.86 10.40
CA GLY A 90 3.83 3.10 9.76
C GLY A 90 4.92 3.61 8.83
N ALA A 91 4.68 4.77 8.21
CA ALA A 91 5.64 5.43 7.34
C ALA A 91 5.82 6.89 7.73
N ILE A 92 7.05 7.38 7.63
CA ILE A 92 7.35 8.81 7.69
C ILE A 92 7.67 9.30 6.30
N TRP A 93 6.94 10.33 5.91
CA TRP A 93 7.11 11.01 4.65
C TRP A 93 7.86 12.31 4.89
N ILE A 94 8.87 12.56 4.08
CA ILE A 94 9.71 13.76 4.17
C ILE A 94 9.40 14.63 2.96
N ALA A 95 9.04 15.88 3.21
CA ALA A 95 8.72 16.83 2.17
C ALA A 95 9.49 18.14 2.38
N LYS A 96 10.15 18.64 1.33
CA LYS A 96 10.81 19.94 1.38
C LYS A 96 9.78 21.06 1.48
N LYS A 97 10.03 22.00 2.35
CA LYS A 97 9.27 23.25 2.46
C LYS A 97 9.53 24.15 1.24
N ASN A 98 8.55 24.96 0.89
CA ASN A 98 8.69 26.03 -0.09
C ASN A 98 9.50 27.21 0.49
N SER A 99 9.65 28.29 -0.29
CA SER A 99 10.34 29.52 0.16
C SER A 99 9.72 30.17 1.38
N ASP A 100 8.44 29.93 1.64
CA ASP A 100 7.68 30.53 2.76
C ASP A 100 7.70 29.61 3.99
N GLY A 101 8.42 28.51 3.94
CA GLY A 101 8.54 27.52 5.02
C GLY A 101 7.34 26.59 5.14
N GLU A 102 6.51 26.46 4.10
CA GLU A 102 5.26 25.71 4.09
C GLU A 102 5.28 24.54 3.10
N ASN A 103 4.35 23.61 3.30
CA ASN A 103 4.08 22.47 2.43
C ASN A 103 2.58 22.38 2.07
N PRO A 104 2.04 23.31 1.28
CA PRO A 104 0.61 23.39 1.04
C PRO A 104 0.03 22.12 0.37
N ALA A 105 0.76 21.48 -0.53
CA ALA A 105 0.32 20.25 -1.16
C ALA A 105 0.18 19.09 -0.18
N TRP A 106 1.07 19.00 0.81
CA TRP A 106 1.04 17.95 1.83
C TRP A 106 0.02 18.24 2.92
N ALA A 107 -0.20 19.52 3.26
CA ALA A 107 -1.29 19.94 4.13
C ALA A 107 -2.66 19.62 3.49
N GLU A 108 -2.80 19.85 2.19
CA GLU A 108 -4.01 19.46 1.46
C GLU A 108 -4.18 17.93 1.41
N LEU A 109 -3.09 17.17 1.21
CA LEU A 109 -3.13 15.71 1.29
C LEU A 109 -3.61 15.24 2.67
N SER A 110 -3.07 15.81 3.75
CA SER A 110 -3.50 15.49 5.12
C SER A 110 -5.01 15.73 5.31
N ASN A 111 -5.52 16.87 4.83
CA ASN A 111 -6.95 17.17 4.88
C ASN A 111 -7.80 16.18 4.07
N ARG A 112 -7.31 15.74 2.92
CA ARG A 112 -8.00 14.75 2.09
C ARG A 112 -8.03 13.37 2.75
N MET A 113 -6.90 12.95 3.31
CA MET A 113 -6.80 11.69 4.04
C MET A 113 -7.76 11.65 5.23
N SER A 114 -7.85 12.74 5.98
CA SER A 114 -8.78 12.87 7.10
C SER A 114 -10.26 12.72 6.68
N LYS A 115 -10.62 13.22 5.49
CA LYS A 115 -12.00 13.08 4.96
C LYS A 115 -12.39 11.63 4.62
N ILE A 116 -11.42 10.76 4.39
CA ILE A 116 -11.63 9.33 4.14
C ILE A 116 -11.24 8.47 5.34
N GLU A 117 -11.17 9.09 6.53
CA GLU A 117 -10.90 8.44 7.81
C GLU A 117 -9.52 7.74 7.87
N LEU A 118 -8.54 8.28 7.15
CA LEU A 118 -7.15 7.83 7.21
C LEU A 118 -6.28 8.86 7.93
N THR A 119 -5.36 8.36 8.73
CA THR A 119 -4.41 9.21 9.45
C THR A 119 -3.21 9.51 8.57
N PHE A 120 -3.02 10.78 8.28
CA PHE A 120 -1.83 11.33 7.64
C PHE A 120 -1.61 12.73 8.19
N GLN A 121 -0.71 12.86 9.15
CA GLN A 121 -0.58 14.10 9.92
C GLN A 121 0.85 14.61 9.95
N GLU A 122 1.00 15.92 9.93
CA GLU A 122 2.29 16.56 10.17
C GLU A 122 2.72 16.31 11.62
N ILE A 123 3.98 15.96 11.79
CA ILE A 123 4.62 15.72 13.08
C ILE A 123 5.88 16.58 13.19
N ASP A 124 6.25 16.93 14.42
CA ASP A 124 7.51 17.63 14.65
C ASP A 124 8.73 16.74 14.49
N THR A 125 9.89 17.37 14.34
CA THR A 125 11.19 16.70 14.14
C THR A 125 11.52 15.69 15.24
N ASN A 126 11.21 16.00 16.50
CA ASN A 126 11.49 15.11 17.62
C ASN A 126 10.63 13.84 17.53
N SER A 127 9.35 14.00 17.22
CA SER A 127 8.43 12.89 17.01
C SER A 127 8.86 12.01 15.82
N ALA A 128 9.32 12.63 14.73
CA ALA A 128 9.84 11.90 13.58
C ALA A 128 11.10 11.09 13.93
N THR A 129 12.06 11.71 14.63
CA THR A 129 13.28 11.05 15.10
C THR A 129 12.97 9.90 16.05
N GLN A 130 12.04 10.09 16.99
CA GLN A 130 11.64 9.04 17.92
C GLN A 130 11.05 7.81 17.20
N LYS A 131 10.29 8.02 16.12
CA LYS A 131 9.67 6.95 15.34
C LYS A 131 10.67 6.22 14.43
N CYS A 132 11.64 6.91 13.87
CA CYS A 132 12.68 6.34 13.00
C CYS A 132 13.92 5.85 13.75
N GLY A 133 14.03 6.16 15.04
CA GLY A 133 15.28 6.01 15.79
C GLY A 133 16.33 7.05 15.38
N GLU A 134 17.57 6.85 15.80
CA GLU A 134 18.69 7.78 15.59
C GLU A 134 19.18 7.87 14.12
N THR A 135 18.54 7.14 13.21
CA THR A 135 18.94 7.09 11.79
C THR A 135 18.35 8.21 10.93
N LEU A 136 17.36 8.93 11.44
CA LEU A 136 16.75 10.04 10.70
C LEU A 136 17.65 11.28 10.78
N LEU A 137 18.23 11.65 9.64
CA LEU A 137 18.87 12.94 9.46
C LEU A 137 17.79 13.97 9.17
N THR A 138 17.65 14.95 10.06
CA THR A 138 16.60 15.98 9.96
C THR A 138 17.17 17.28 9.39
N ASP A 139 16.34 18.00 8.62
CA ASP A 139 16.63 19.31 8.05
C ASP A 139 15.51 20.29 8.44
N GLU A 140 15.88 21.54 8.79
CA GLU A 140 14.91 22.61 9.13
C GLU A 140 14.02 23.02 7.94
N ASN A 141 14.48 22.75 6.72
CA ASN A 141 13.73 22.99 5.49
C ASN A 141 12.82 21.82 5.10
N GLU A 142 12.60 20.87 5.99
CA GLU A 142 11.75 19.71 5.75
C GLU A 142 10.58 19.70 6.73
N SER A 143 9.45 19.19 6.25
CA SER A 143 8.30 18.79 7.06
C SER A 143 8.20 17.29 7.07
N TYR A 144 7.73 16.74 8.16
CA TYR A 144 7.57 15.31 8.39
C TYR A 144 6.09 14.97 8.56
N PHE A 145 5.62 14.00 7.81
CA PHE A 145 4.24 13.51 7.91
C PHE A 145 4.25 12.03 8.27
N TYR A 146 3.38 11.65 9.17
CA TYR A 146 3.27 10.28 9.65
C TYR A 146 1.98 9.62 9.20
N GLU A 147 2.11 8.43 8.65
CA GLU A 147 1.04 7.53 8.24
C GLU A 147 1.15 6.24 9.08
N PRO A 148 0.34 6.08 10.14
CA PRO A 148 0.46 4.93 11.05
C PRO A 148 -0.03 3.62 10.46
N GLU A 149 -0.86 3.68 9.41
CA GLU A 149 -1.45 2.50 8.78
C GLU A 149 -0.65 1.97 7.58
N ALA A 150 0.53 2.52 7.31
CA ALA A 150 1.44 2.05 6.27
C ALA A 150 2.18 0.77 6.69
#